data_442f9cca0ae4d1a0e74cea2e9234a8eb
#
_entry.id   442f9cca0ae4d1a0e74cea2e9234a8eb
#
_cell.length_a   1.000
_cell.length_b   1.000
_cell.length_c   1.000
_cell.angle_alpha   90.00
_cell.angle_beta   90.00
_cell.angle_gamma   90.00
#
_symmetry.space_group_name_H-M   'P 1'
#
loop_
_entity.id
_entity.type
_entity.pdbx_description
1 polymer ?
#
loop_
_entity_poly.entity_id
_entity_poly.type
_entity_poly.pdbx_seq_one_letter_code
_entity_poly.pdbx_strand_id
1 'polypeptide(L)'
;LLICVFLPYYLNTMNNYPIATILGGGGFIGRYLVRNLTRKNFRCIVPTRNPFAKGYLKTQAPPGAIEIIDFNSKNFYEIKNAINNSDIVINLTGILYETRKQKFNTIHVDLPETIANLCSQSDVNKFIHVSAIGANIESKSKYQQSKFLGEEKSLNSFKNTVVIRPSVVCGSEDNFTNLFAKLSFSPFIPIVNMNYKFQPIFVNDVAKAILKAIEAKNNEGKIYEIGGEKIISFGDMVKHILKIIGKKRLVVEMPMTLAKAQSMLLSLLPIPPILTKDQCV
;
A
#
# COMPACT_ATOMS: atom_id res chain seq x y z
N LEU A 1 25.31 31.32 9.96
CA LEU A 1 25.28 31.50 11.44
C LEU A 1 23.87 31.27 12.03
N LEU A 2 22.79 31.77 11.38
CA LEU A 2 21.42 31.55 11.86
C LEU A 2 20.99 30.04 11.89
N ILE A 3 21.43 29.23 10.95
CA ILE A 3 21.09 27.79 10.88
C ILE A 3 21.64 27.02 12.07
N CYS A 4 22.85 27.36 12.58
CA CYS A 4 23.45 26.65 13.70
C CYS A 4 22.77 26.93 15.05
N VAL A 5 22.08 28.06 15.22
CA VAL A 5 21.37 28.40 16.46
C VAL A 5 20.00 27.77 16.54
N PHE A 6 19.30 27.66 15.39
CA PHE A 6 17.95 27.09 15.34
C PHE A 6 17.92 25.58 15.26
N LEU A 7 18.98 24.92 14.78
CA LEU A 7 19.05 23.46 14.64
C LEU A 7 18.88 22.71 15.99
N PRO A 8 19.56 23.08 17.08
CA PRO A 8 19.38 22.44 18.39
C PRO A 8 17.96 22.64 18.97
N TYR A 9 17.39 23.83 18.79
CA TYR A 9 16.02 24.13 19.22
C TYR A 9 15.00 23.27 18.43
N TYR A 10 15.20 23.13 17.13
CA TYR A 10 14.35 22.31 16.25
C TYR A 10 14.45 20.83 16.59
N LEU A 11 15.65 20.30 16.84
CA LEU A 11 15.88 18.91 17.24
C LEU A 11 15.26 18.60 18.61
N ASN A 12 15.32 19.52 19.58
CA ASN A 12 14.69 19.37 20.88
C ASN A 12 13.16 19.35 20.81
N THR A 13 12.55 20.16 19.92
CA THR A 13 11.10 20.13 19.75
C THR A 13 10.62 18.86 19.05
N MET A 14 11.42 18.26 18.17
CA MET A 14 11.10 17.00 17.48
C MET A 14 11.13 15.76 18.38
N ASN A 15 11.90 15.79 19.48
CA ASN A 15 11.93 14.67 20.42
C ASN A 15 10.58 14.41 21.10
N ASN A 16 9.67 15.39 21.10
CA ASN A 16 8.32 15.29 21.67
C ASN A 16 7.25 14.91 20.65
N TYR A 17 7.60 14.71 19.36
CA TYR A 17 6.63 14.31 18.34
C TYR A 17 6.35 12.81 18.39
N PRO A 18 5.08 12.39 18.23
CA PRO A 18 4.75 10.98 18.18
C PRO A 18 5.47 10.30 17.01
N ILE A 19 5.93 9.08 17.25
CA ILE A 19 6.70 8.29 16.31
C ILE A 19 5.77 7.34 15.56
N ALA A 20 5.79 7.43 14.22
CA ALA A 20 5.07 6.54 13.34
C ALA A 20 6.06 5.69 12.53
N THR A 21 6.02 4.38 12.71
CA THR A 21 6.78 3.44 11.87
C THR A 21 5.92 2.94 10.72
N ILE A 22 6.38 3.15 9.47
CA ILE A 22 5.63 2.88 8.26
C ILE A 22 6.34 1.82 7.42
N LEU A 23 5.96 0.56 7.60
CA LEU A 23 6.42 -0.53 6.74
C LEU A 23 5.80 -0.37 5.36
N GLY A 24 6.64 -0.30 4.31
CA GLY A 24 6.19 0.07 2.97
C GLY A 24 6.06 1.58 2.73
N GLY A 25 6.54 2.42 3.66
CA GLY A 25 6.49 3.89 3.58
C GLY A 25 7.18 4.48 2.35
N GLY A 26 8.18 3.81 1.77
CA GLY A 26 8.81 4.19 0.51
C GLY A 26 8.04 3.76 -0.75
N GLY A 27 6.85 3.16 -0.61
CA GLY A 27 5.97 2.72 -1.70
C GLY A 27 5.05 3.83 -2.22
N PHE A 28 4.09 3.43 -3.08
CA PHE A 28 3.14 4.33 -3.72
C PHE A 28 2.25 5.07 -2.69
N ILE A 29 1.51 4.35 -1.84
CA ILE A 29 0.69 4.96 -0.79
C ILE A 29 1.58 5.61 0.27
N GLY A 30 2.68 4.94 0.63
CA GLY A 30 3.56 5.33 1.73
C GLY A 30 4.14 6.72 1.60
N ARG A 31 4.57 7.14 0.40
CA ARG A 31 5.13 8.49 0.17
C ARG A 31 4.14 9.62 0.47
N TYR A 32 2.86 9.41 0.16
CA TYR A 32 1.81 10.37 0.47
C TYR A 32 1.49 10.36 1.97
N LEU A 33 1.47 9.18 2.59
CA LEU A 33 1.22 9.04 4.01
C LEU A 33 2.34 9.68 4.85
N VAL A 34 3.61 9.40 4.54
CA VAL A 34 4.77 10.01 5.21
C VAL A 34 4.68 11.54 5.15
N ARG A 35 4.39 12.11 3.98
CA ARG A 35 4.19 13.55 3.82
C ARG A 35 3.05 14.10 4.68
N ASN A 36 1.93 13.38 4.76
CA ASN A 36 0.78 13.82 5.54
C ASN A 36 1.04 13.73 7.05
N LEU A 37 1.72 12.67 7.51
CA LEU A 37 2.09 12.48 8.91
C LEU A 37 3.10 13.54 9.37
N THR A 38 4.13 13.81 8.58
CA THR A 38 5.13 14.84 8.95
C THR A 38 4.53 16.24 9.02
N ARG A 39 3.51 16.55 8.19
CA ARG A 39 2.74 17.81 8.29
C ARG A 39 1.87 17.89 9.55
N LYS A 40 1.62 16.75 10.20
CA LYS A 40 0.91 16.64 11.48
C LYS A 40 1.87 16.44 12.66
N ASN A 41 3.12 16.80 12.47
CA ASN A 41 4.16 16.73 13.48
C ASN A 41 4.47 15.31 13.98
N PHE A 42 4.31 14.29 13.11
CA PHE A 42 4.85 12.97 13.40
C PHE A 42 6.31 12.87 12.95
N ARG A 43 7.11 12.20 13.73
CA ARG A 43 8.40 11.66 13.31
C ARG A 43 8.16 10.30 12.64
N CYS A 44 8.60 10.15 11.40
CA CYS A 44 8.35 8.94 10.60
C CYS A 44 9.61 8.09 10.51
N ILE A 45 9.51 6.82 10.90
CA ILE A 45 10.52 5.78 10.63
C ILE A 45 10.04 4.97 9.43
N VAL A 46 10.89 4.88 8.41
CA VAL A 46 10.57 4.18 7.15
C VAL A 46 11.54 3.02 6.94
N PRO A 47 11.18 1.81 7.41
CA PRO A 47 11.95 0.61 7.15
C PRO A 47 11.90 0.23 5.66
N THR A 48 13.04 -0.01 5.02
CA THR A 48 13.12 -0.34 3.59
C THR A 48 14.35 -1.16 3.25
N ARG A 49 14.23 -2.05 2.26
CA ARG A 49 15.34 -2.87 1.74
C ARG A 49 16.40 -2.08 0.95
N ASN A 50 16.12 -0.86 0.61
CA ASN A 50 17.03 0.01 -0.13
C ASN A 50 16.86 1.46 0.35
N PRO A 51 17.51 1.84 1.47
CA PRO A 51 17.42 3.17 2.05
C PRO A 51 17.86 4.27 1.08
N PHE A 52 18.92 4.02 0.32
CA PHE A 52 19.46 4.99 -0.61
C PHE A 52 18.43 5.39 -1.69
N ALA A 53 17.75 4.42 -2.29
CA ALA A 53 16.71 4.67 -3.30
C ALA A 53 15.48 5.39 -2.75
N LYS A 54 15.32 5.48 -1.42
CA LYS A 54 14.20 6.15 -0.75
C LYS A 54 14.57 7.50 -0.14
N GLY A 55 15.81 7.95 -0.31
CA GLY A 55 16.32 9.25 0.17
C GLY A 55 15.45 10.45 -0.21
N TYR A 56 14.74 10.39 -1.33
CA TYR A 56 13.81 11.44 -1.78
C TYR A 56 12.69 11.74 -0.76
N LEU A 57 12.34 10.81 0.12
CA LEU A 57 11.34 11.05 1.17
C LEU A 57 11.78 12.17 2.10
N LYS A 58 13.08 12.28 2.41
CA LYS A 58 13.63 13.31 3.31
C LYS A 58 13.40 14.74 2.78
N THR A 59 13.23 14.92 1.47
CA THR A 59 12.96 16.25 0.89
C THR A 59 11.51 16.72 1.09
N GLN A 60 10.64 15.85 1.60
CA GLN A 60 9.20 16.15 1.80
C GLN A 60 8.88 16.71 3.19
N ALA A 61 9.86 16.78 4.08
CA ALA A 61 9.67 17.16 5.48
C ALA A 61 10.91 17.91 6.03
N PRO A 62 10.76 18.58 7.19
CA PRO A 62 11.89 19.19 7.87
C PRO A 62 13.00 18.19 8.21
N PRO A 63 14.26 18.64 8.34
CA PRO A 63 15.36 17.77 8.74
C PRO A 63 15.06 17.03 10.06
N GLY A 64 15.33 15.73 10.10
CA GLY A 64 15.09 14.90 11.30
C GLY A 64 13.68 14.32 11.42
N ALA A 65 12.69 14.82 10.67
CA ALA A 65 11.31 14.31 10.72
C ALA A 65 11.15 12.92 10.04
N ILE A 66 12.07 12.53 9.15
CA ILE A 66 12.03 11.23 8.46
C ILE A 66 13.36 10.50 8.65
N GLU A 67 13.27 9.34 9.24
CA GLU A 67 14.36 8.38 9.36
C GLU A 67 14.11 7.20 8.42
N ILE A 68 15.09 6.88 7.59
CA ILE A 68 15.02 5.75 6.67
C ILE A 68 16.04 4.73 7.14
N ILE A 69 15.58 3.53 7.48
CA ILE A 69 16.42 2.47 8.01
C ILE A 69 16.48 1.28 7.06
N ASP A 70 17.63 0.61 7.04
CA ASP A 70 17.75 -0.67 6.35
C ASP A 70 16.91 -1.73 7.04
N PHE A 71 16.26 -2.58 6.26
CA PHE A 71 15.24 -3.45 6.81
C PHE A 71 14.99 -4.70 5.95
N ASN A 72 15.06 -5.84 6.60
CA ASN A 72 14.65 -7.12 6.04
C ASN A 72 13.40 -7.66 6.75
N SER A 73 12.26 -7.62 6.08
CA SER A 73 10.97 -8.08 6.63
C SER A 73 10.90 -9.58 6.98
N LYS A 74 11.93 -10.35 6.70
CA LYS A 74 12.06 -11.76 7.10
C LYS A 74 12.86 -11.95 8.38
N ASN A 75 13.50 -10.89 8.89
CA ASN A 75 14.27 -10.92 10.12
C ASN A 75 13.44 -10.36 11.28
N PHE A 76 13.05 -11.23 12.19
CA PHE A 76 12.26 -10.88 13.37
C PHE A 76 12.87 -9.75 14.20
N TYR A 77 14.18 -9.79 14.42
CA TYR A 77 14.88 -8.76 15.22
C TYR A 77 14.86 -7.40 14.55
N GLU A 78 14.94 -7.36 13.22
CA GLU A 78 14.85 -6.10 12.47
C GLU A 78 13.43 -5.53 12.51
N ILE A 79 12.39 -6.40 12.44
CA ILE A 79 11.00 -5.97 12.62
C ILE A 79 10.82 -5.39 14.03
N LYS A 80 11.27 -6.09 15.05
CA LYS A 80 11.20 -5.66 16.46
C LYS A 80 11.90 -4.30 16.64
N ASN A 81 13.13 -4.16 16.16
CA ASN A 81 13.90 -2.92 16.29
C ASN A 81 13.25 -1.75 15.54
N ALA A 82 12.66 -1.99 14.38
CA ALA A 82 11.97 -0.96 13.61
C ALA A 82 10.70 -0.43 14.31
N ILE A 83 10.02 -1.27 15.11
CA ILE A 83 8.78 -0.93 15.83
C ILE A 83 9.09 -0.36 17.22
N ASN A 84 10.25 -0.68 17.77
CA ASN A 84 10.63 -0.24 19.10
C ASN A 84 10.53 1.29 19.23
N ASN A 85 9.93 1.76 20.32
CA ASN A 85 9.67 3.19 20.60
C ASN A 85 8.70 3.87 19.62
N SER A 86 7.87 3.11 18.88
CA SER A 86 6.84 3.68 18.02
C SER A 86 5.52 3.86 18.77
N ASP A 87 4.88 5.02 18.62
CA ASP A 87 3.52 5.24 19.09
C ASP A 87 2.51 4.59 18.15
N ILE A 88 2.78 4.65 16.85
CA ILE A 88 1.90 4.15 15.80
C ILE A 88 2.71 3.28 14.83
N VAL A 89 2.15 2.13 14.48
CA VAL A 89 2.73 1.27 13.44
C VAL A 89 1.76 1.16 12.27
N ILE A 90 2.24 1.33 11.05
CA ILE A 90 1.45 1.22 9.83
C ILE A 90 2.08 0.20 8.89
N ASN A 91 1.30 -0.80 8.47
CA ASN A 91 1.72 -1.78 7.49
C ASN A 91 1.05 -1.54 6.14
N LEU A 92 1.82 -1.05 5.18
CA LEU A 92 1.43 -0.86 3.77
C LEU A 92 2.04 -1.92 2.85
N THR A 93 2.69 -2.95 3.42
CA THR A 93 3.34 -3.98 2.61
C THR A 93 2.31 -4.86 1.92
N GLY A 94 2.55 -5.16 0.67
CA GLY A 94 1.71 -6.05 -0.12
C GLY A 94 2.35 -6.37 -1.47
N ILE A 95 1.94 -7.47 -2.05
CA ILE A 95 2.32 -7.91 -3.39
C ILE A 95 1.06 -8.28 -4.17
N LEU A 96 1.03 -8.03 -5.46
CA LEU A 96 -0.11 -8.37 -6.33
C LEU A 96 0.00 -9.76 -6.95
N TYR A 97 1.18 -10.36 -6.91
CA TYR A 97 1.46 -11.70 -7.40
C TYR A 97 2.67 -12.30 -6.67
N GLU A 98 2.70 -13.62 -6.65
CA GLU A 98 3.83 -14.35 -6.04
C GLU A 98 5.04 -14.41 -6.96
N THR A 99 6.21 -14.39 -6.36
CA THR A 99 7.49 -14.65 -7.01
C THR A 99 8.20 -15.81 -6.28
N ARG A 100 9.38 -16.24 -6.80
CA ARG A 100 10.21 -17.21 -6.08
C ARG A 100 10.64 -16.71 -4.69
N LYS A 101 10.82 -15.40 -4.51
CA LYS A 101 11.32 -14.76 -3.29
C LYS A 101 10.22 -14.23 -2.37
N GLN A 102 9.00 -13.99 -2.88
CA GLN A 102 7.89 -13.37 -2.13
C GLN A 102 6.62 -14.18 -2.34
N LYS A 103 6.03 -14.63 -1.24
CA LYS A 103 4.80 -15.40 -1.22
C LYS A 103 3.69 -14.62 -0.53
N PHE A 104 2.44 -14.86 -0.94
CA PHE A 104 1.28 -14.24 -0.32
C PHE A 104 1.24 -14.52 1.18
N ASN A 105 1.43 -15.79 1.58
CA ASN A 105 1.41 -16.15 2.99
C ASN A 105 2.42 -15.33 3.80
N THR A 106 3.68 -15.28 3.36
CA THR A 106 4.74 -14.56 4.08
C THR A 106 4.48 -13.07 4.19
N ILE A 107 3.97 -12.43 3.14
CA ILE A 107 3.83 -10.96 3.09
C ILE A 107 2.47 -10.48 3.60
N HIS A 108 1.39 -11.25 3.32
CA HIS A 108 0.03 -10.83 3.65
C HIS A 108 -0.48 -11.43 4.95
N VAL A 109 0.12 -12.55 5.44
CA VAL A 109 -0.34 -13.26 6.63
C VAL A 109 0.72 -13.22 7.74
N ASP A 110 1.90 -13.83 7.52
CA ASP A 110 2.90 -13.99 8.58
C ASP A 110 3.48 -12.64 9.05
N LEU A 111 3.78 -11.74 8.10
CA LEU A 111 4.36 -10.44 8.43
C LEU A 111 3.40 -9.55 9.24
N PRO A 112 2.13 -9.30 8.84
CA PRO A 112 1.21 -8.50 9.65
C PRO A 112 0.89 -9.15 11.01
N GLU A 113 0.80 -10.48 11.11
CA GLU A 113 0.68 -11.19 12.39
C GLU A 113 1.88 -10.92 13.30
N THR A 114 3.10 -11.03 12.76
CA THR A 114 4.33 -10.73 13.52
C THR A 114 4.36 -9.28 14.01
N ILE A 115 3.98 -8.33 13.15
CA ILE A 115 3.92 -6.91 13.50
C ILE A 115 2.90 -6.70 14.63
N ALA A 116 1.70 -7.25 14.49
CA ALA A 116 0.63 -7.11 15.50
C ALA A 116 1.02 -7.71 16.85
N ASN A 117 1.66 -8.89 16.85
CA ASN A 117 2.19 -9.52 18.06
C ASN A 117 3.28 -8.64 18.73
N LEU A 118 4.16 -8.03 17.94
CA LEU A 118 5.17 -7.12 18.49
C LEU A 118 4.54 -5.84 19.03
N CYS A 119 3.53 -5.28 18.36
CA CYS A 119 2.78 -4.14 18.87
C CYS A 119 2.10 -4.45 20.21
N SER A 120 1.54 -5.66 20.39
CA SER A 120 0.92 -6.07 21.65
C SER A 120 1.91 -6.23 22.82
N GLN A 121 3.20 -6.40 22.52
CA GLN A 121 4.30 -6.55 23.50
C GLN A 121 5.10 -5.26 23.71
N SER A 122 4.69 -4.14 23.12
CA SER A 122 5.37 -2.85 23.14
C SER A 122 4.37 -1.74 23.51
N ASP A 123 4.85 -0.52 23.71
CA ASP A 123 4.03 0.65 24.04
C ASP A 123 3.34 1.26 22.80
N VAL A 124 3.09 0.46 21.77
CA VAL A 124 2.40 0.91 20.55
C VAL A 124 0.93 1.16 20.84
N ASN A 125 0.48 2.38 20.60
CA ASN A 125 -0.91 2.78 20.85
C ASN A 125 -1.88 2.25 19.79
N LYS A 126 -1.44 2.14 18.52
CA LYS A 126 -2.31 1.71 17.42
C LYS A 126 -1.53 1.07 16.27
N PHE A 127 -2.10 0.01 15.70
CA PHE A 127 -1.62 -0.63 14.48
C PHE A 127 -2.62 -0.44 13.33
N ILE A 128 -2.18 0.13 12.22
CA ILE A 128 -2.99 0.27 11.01
C ILE A 128 -2.51 -0.75 9.98
N HIS A 129 -3.38 -1.69 9.62
CA HIS A 129 -3.11 -2.66 8.56
C HIS A 129 -3.86 -2.32 7.28
N VAL A 130 -3.13 -2.12 6.17
CA VAL A 130 -3.75 -1.84 4.88
C VAL A 130 -3.90 -3.12 4.07
N SER A 131 -5.16 -3.48 3.89
CA SER A 131 -5.63 -4.64 3.14
C SER A 131 -6.14 -4.23 1.74
N ALA A 132 -7.22 -4.82 1.26
CA ALA A 132 -7.87 -4.47 0.00
C ALA A 132 -9.37 -4.80 0.05
N ILE A 133 -10.20 -4.06 -0.68
CA ILE A 133 -11.60 -4.45 -0.89
C ILE A 133 -11.67 -5.84 -1.54
N GLY A 134 -12.61 -6.65 -1.11
CA GLY A 134 -12.81 -8.02 -1.57
C GLY A 134 -11.99 -9.07 -0.81
N ALA A 135 -11.26 -8.70 0.24
CA ALA A 135 -10.62 -9.65 1.14
C ALA A 135 -11.69 -10.59 1.76
N ASN A 136 -11.64 -11.86 1.40
CA ASN A 136 -12.62 -12.88 1.80
C ASN A 136 -11.98 -14.27 1.73
N ILE A 137 -12.20 -15.09 2.75
CA ILE A 137 -11.67 -16.46 2.82
C ILE A 137 -12.31 -17.39 1.78
N GLU A 138 -13.56 -17.15 1.41
CA GLU A 138 -14.31 -17.94 0.42
C GLU A 138 -14.01 -17.55 -1.02
N SER A 139 -13.18 -16.51 -1.24
CA SER A 139 -12.81 -16.10 -2.58
C SER A 139 -12.02 -17.20 -3.30
N LYS A 140 -12.20 -17.28 -4.62
CA LYS A 140 -11.35 -18.13 -5.48
C LYS A 140 -9.95 -17.54 -5.69
N SER A 141 -9.74 -16.26 -5.39
CA SER A 141 -8.46 -15.56 -5.49
C SER A 141 -7.62 -15.79 -4.24
N LYS A 142 -6.43 -16.37 -4.42
CA LYS A 142 -5.46 -16.57 -3.33
C LYS A 142 -4.99 -15.24 -2.73
N TYR A 143 -4.94 -14.19 -3.55
CA TYR A 143 -4.65 -12.84 -3.07
C TYR A 143 -5.69 -12.37 -2.06
N GLN A 144 -6.98 -12.46 -2.39
CA GLN A 144 -8.07 -12.04 -1.51
C GLN A 144 -8.14 -12.89 -0.23
N GLN A 145 -7.95 -14.22 -0.35
CA GLN A 145 -7.86 -15.11 0.81
C GLN A 145 -6.70 -14.72 1.73
N SER A 146 -5.52 -14.47 1.17
CA SER A 146 -4.33 -14.12 1.96
C SER A 146 -4.47 -12.76 2.65
N LYS A 147 -5.13 -11.78 1.99
CA LYS A 147 -5.43 -10.48 2.62
C LYS A 147 -6.37 -10.66 3.81
N PHE A 148 -7.45 -11.44 3.64
CA PHE A 148 -8.38 -11.74 4.73
C PHE A 148 -7.69 -12.42 5.93
N LEU A 149 -6.87 -13.45 5.69
CA LEU A 149 -6.14 -14.13 6.76
C LEU A 149 -5.19 -13.19 7.51
N GLY A 150 -4.53 -12.28 6.80
CA GLY A 150 -3.67 -11.28 7.44
C GLY A 150 -4.43 -10.28 8.31
N GLU A 151 -5.64 -9.89 7.89
CA GLU A 151 -6.53 -9.05 8.69
C GLU A 151 -6.94 -9.77 9.98
N GLU A 152 -7.46 -11.00 9.85
CA GLU A 152 -7.93 -11.82 10.96
C GLU A 152 -6.82 -12.02 12.00
N LYS A 153 -5.64 -12.44 11.55
CA LYS A 153 -4.50 -12.65 12.44
C LYS A 153 -4.02 -11.37 13.11
N SER A 154 -4.01 -10.24 12.39
CA SER A 154 -3.64 -8.95 12.96
C SER A 154 -4.62 -8.49 14.05
N LEU A 155 -5.92 -8.64 13.80
CA LEU A 155 -6.98 -8.27 14.74
C LEU A 155 -6.96 -9.15 15.99
N ASN A 156 -6.69 -10.46 15.84
CA ASN A 156 -6.58 -11.39 16.95
C ASN A 156 -5.32 -11.18 17.79
N SER A 157 -4.23 -10.72 17.18
CA SER A 157 -2.93 -10.54 17.86
C SER A 157 -2.83 -9.22 18.63
N PHE A 158 -3.49 -8.15 18.17
CA PHE A 158 -3.43 -6.83 18.82
C PHE A 158 -4.80 -6.13 18.78
N LYS A 159 -5.39 -5.90 19.95
CA LYS A 159 -6.72 -5.31 20.09
C LYS A 159 -6.85 -3.94 19.41
N ASN A 160 -5.80 -3.11 19.47
CA ASN A 160 -5.81 -1.76 18.91
C ASN A 160 -5.41 -1.75 17.40
N THR A 161 -5.74 -2.82 16.69
CA THR A 161 -5.58 -2.91 15.24
C THR A 161 -6.78 -2.28 14.53
N VAL A 162 -6.51 -1.50 13.49
CA VAL A 162 -7.50 -0.98 12.56
C VAL A 162 -7.14 -1.42 11.15
N VAL A 163 -8.09 -1.97 10.43
CA VAL A 163 -7.90 -2.42 9.05
C VAL A 163 -8.51 -1.42 8.07
N ILE A 164 -7.74 -1.06 7.04
CA ILE A 164 -8.22 -0.24 5.94
C ILE A 164 -8.20 -1.08 4.67
N ARG A 165 -9.35 -1.20 4.00
CA ARG A 165 -9.54 -1.88 2.72
C ARG A 165 -9.76 -0.85 1.60
N PRO A 166 -8.71 -0.35 0.94
CA PRO A 166 -8.90 0.54 -0.19
C PRO A 166 -9.40 -0.22 -1.42
N SER A 167 -10.17 0.48 -2.25
CA SER A 167 -10.45 0.08 -3.64
C SER A 167 -9.20 0.30 -4.51
N VAL A 168 -9.34 0.22 -5.83
CA VAL A 168 -8.24 0.50 -6.77
C VAL A 168 -7.70 1.90 -6.52
N VAL A 169 -6.45 1.97 -6.09
CA VAL A 169 -5.79 3.23 -5.76
C VAL A 169 -5.13 3.80 -7.01
N CYS A 170 -5.48 5.03 -7.36
CA CYS A 170 -4.98 5.74 -8.53
C CYS A 170 -4.13 6.94 -8.14
N GLY A 171 -3.14 7.28 -8.96
CA GLY A 171 -2.27 8.44 -8.79
C GLY A 171 -1.14 8.46 -9.80
N SER A 172 -0.31 9.50 -9.78
CA SER A 172 0.75 9.70 -10.79
C SER A 172 1.72 8.53 -10.91
N GLU A 173 2.00 7.85 -9.79
CA GLU A 173 2.99 6.78 -9.72
C GLU A 173 2.36 5.38 -9.59
N ASP A 174 1.05 5.25 -9.81
CA ASP A 174 0.42 3.93 -9.74
C ASP A 174 0.81 3.03 -10.91
N ASN A 175 0.77 1.73 -10.69
CA ASN A 175 1.09 0.77 -11.74
C ASN A 175 -0.11 0.45 -12.63
N PHE A 176 -1.33 0.71 -12.17
CA PHE A 176 -2.54 0.30 -12.86
C PHE A 176 -2.89 1.26 -14.02
N THR A 177 -3.07 2.57 -13.74
CA THR A 177 -3.40 3.55 -14.79
C THR A 177 -2.24 3.73 -15.75
N ASN A 178 -0.99 3.71 -15.24
CA ASN A 178 0.22 3.79 -16.05
C ASN A 178 0.42 2.56 -16.96
N LEU A 179 -0.10 1.39 -16.59
CA LEU A 179 -0.11 0.24 -17.48
C LEU A 179 -0.93 0.53 -18.74
N PHE A 180 -2.15 1.06 -18.61
CA PHE A 180 -3.00 1.41 -19.75
C PHE A 180 -2.44 2.57 -20.57
N ALA A 181 -1.77 3.53 -19.91
CA ALA A 181 -1.03 4.57 -20.60
C ALA A 181 0.09 3.96 -21.48
N LYS A 182 0.82 2.98 -21.00
CA LYS A 182 1.83 2.24 -21.80
C LYS A 182 1.19 1.40 -22.91
N LEU A 183 0.10 0.70 -22.64
CA LEU A 183 -0.62 -0.09 -23.64
C LEU A 183 -1.21 0.79 -24.77
N SER A 184 -1.36 2.09 -24.55
CA SER A 184 -1.85 3.03 -25.57
C SER A 184 -0.92 3.24 -26.77
N PHE A 185 0.29 2.71 -26.73
CA PHE A 185 1.16 2.63 -27.93
C PHE A 185 0.67 1.59 -28.95
N SER A 186 -0.09 0.58 -28.50
CA SER A 186 -0.78 -0.35 -29.39
C SER A 186 -2.05 0.28 -30.00
N PRO A 187 -2.46 -0.10 -31.23
CA PRO A 187 -3.69 0.40 -31.86
C PRO A 187 -4.95 -0.03 -31.13
N PHE A 188 -4.91 -1.14 -30.41
CA PHE A 188 -6.02 -1.66 -29.60
C PHE A 188 -5.54 -2.07 -28.20
N ILE A 189 -6.46 -1.99 -27.24
CA ILE A 189 -6.20 -2.35 -25.83
C ILE A 189 -7.17 -3.47 -25.46
N PRO A 190 -6.67 -4.70 -25.28
CA PRO A 190 -7.50 -5.80 -24.82
C PRO A 190 -7.71 -5.68 -23.32
N ILE A 191 -8.98 -5.80 -22.90
CA ILE A 191 -9.35 -5.88 -21.48
C ILE A 191 -10.32 -7.02 -21.25
N VAL A 192 -10.27 -7.59 -20.06
CA VAL A 192 -11.18 -8.67 -19.65
C VAL A 192 -12.33 -8.07 -18.88
N ASN A 193 -13.56 -8.49 -19.16
CA ASN A 193 -14.77 -8.08 -18.46
C ASN A 193 -14.92 -6.54 -18.37
N MET A 194 -15.25 -5.92 -19.50
CA MET A 194 -15.44 -4.46 -19.63
C MET A 194 -16.45 -3.88 -18.63
N ASN A 195 -17.42 -4.68 -18.19
CA ASN A 195 -18.50 -4.27 -17.30
C ASN A 195 -18.15 -4.40 -15.80
N TYR A 196 -16.98 -4.96 -15.48
CA TYR A 196 -16.55 -5.04 -14.08
C TYR A 196 -16.46 -3.64 -13.46
N LYS A 197 -17.05 -3.49 -12.28
CA LYS A 197 -17.17 -2.18 -11.62
C LYS A 197 -16.06 -1.96 -10.60
N PHE A 198 -15.49 -0.79 -10.64
CA PHE A 198 -14.51 -0.30 -9.67
C PHE A 198 -14.99 1.00 -9.05
N GLN A 199 -14.47 1.31 -7.88
CA GLN A 199 -14.66 2.58 -7.21
C GLN A 199 -13.28 3.21 -6.93
N PRO A 200 -12.59 3.72 -7.99
CA PRO A 200 -11.21 4.19 -7.87
C PRO A 200 -11.08 5.28 -6.82
N ILE A 201 -10.04 5.21 -6.01
CA ILE A 201 -9.75 6.21 -4.99
C ILE A 201 -8.38 6.86 -5.25
N PHE A 202 -8.31 8.18 -5.06
CA PHE A 202 -7.04 8.89 -5.20
C PHE A 202 -6.10 8.56 -4.03
N VAL A 203 -4.82 8.32 -4.33
CA VAL A 203 -3.83 7.85 -3.36
C VAL A 203 -3.69 8.77 -2.14
N ASN A 204 -3.80 10.10 -2.33
CA ASN A 204 -3.72 11.02 -1.20
C ASN A 204 -4.95 10.93 -0.29
N ASP A 205 -6.11 10.54 -0.81
CA ASP A 205 -7.31 10.36 0.01
C ASP A 205 -7.23 9.05 0.82
N VAL A 206 -6.57 8.01 0.28
CA VAL A 206 -6.18 6.82 1.07
C VAL A 206 -5.26 7.24 2.22
N ALA A 207 -4.23 8.04 1.95
CA ALA A 207 -3.31 8.52 2.97
C ALA A 207 -4.01 9.38 4.04
N LYS A 208 -4.97 10.24 3.65
CA LYS A 208 -5.81 11.01 4.58
C LYS A 208 -6.74 10.11 5.40
N ALA A 209 -7.32 9.07 4.79
CA ALA A 209 -8.17 8.10 5.51
C ALA A 209 -7.37 7.35 6.58
N ILE A 210 -6.14 6.93 6.26
CA ILE A 210 -5.24 6.31 7.24
C ILE A 210 -4.94 7.30 8.38
N LEU A 211 -4.63 8.56 8.08
CA LEU A 211 -4.38 9.58 9.08
C LEU A 211 -5.60 9.80 9.98
N LYS A 212 -6.80 9.89 9.41
CA LYS A 212 -8.05 9.97 10.19
C LYS A 212 -8.27 8.73 11.08
N ALA A 213 -7.93 7.54 10.59
CA ALA A 213 -8.01 6.31 11.40
C ALA A 213 -7.01 6.32 12.57
N ILE A 214 -5.84 6.93 12.41
CA ILE A 214 -4.87 7.14 13.48
C ILE A 214 -5.44 8.09 14.54
N GLU A 215 -6.00 9.23 14.12
CA GLU A 215 -6.54 10.28 14.99
C GLU A 215 -7.86 9.89 15.68
N ALA A 216 -8.62 8.95 15.09
CA ALA A 216 -9.93 8.54 15.60
C ALA A 216 -9.81 7.78 16.94
N LYS A 217 -10.73 8.06 17.85
CA LYS A 217 -10.91 7.32 19.11
C LYS A 217 -11.96 6.23 18.94
N ASN A 218 -11.87 5.17 19.72
CA ASN A 218 -12.85 4.08 19.77
C ASN A 218 -13.07 3.39 18.40
N ASN A 219 -11.98 3.18 17.66
CA ASN A 219 -12.02 2.47 16.40
C ASN A 219 -11.19 1.17 16.38
N GLU A 220 -10.83 0.68 17.55
CA GLU A 220 -10.11 -0.57 17.75
C GLU A 220 -10.92 -1.75 17.19
N GLY A 221 -10.27 -2.63 16.48
CA GLY A 221 -10.87 -3.80 15.83
C GLY A 221 -11.74 -3.49 14.61
N LYS A 222 -11.84 -2.23 14.18
CA LYS A 222 -12.68 -1.85 13.04
C LYS A 222 -12.00 -2.07 11.70
N ILE A 223 -12.83 -2.44 10.72
CA ILE A 223 -12.46 -2.58 9.32
C ILE A 223 -13.19 -1.49 8.53
N TYR A 224 -12.45 -0.68 7.77
CA TYR A 224 -13.00 0.38 6.94
C TYR A 224 -12.74 0.07 5.46
N GLU A 225 -13.79 -0.07 4.68
CA GLU A 225 -13.70 -0.09 3.23
C GLU A 225 -13.76 1.33 2.69
N ILE A 226 -12.80 1.70 1.85
CA ILE A 226 -12.69 3.05 1.31
C ILE A 226 -12.61 3.03 -0.22
N GLY A 227 -13.47 3.80 -0.85
CA GLY A 227 -13.54 4.01 -2.30
C GLY A 227 -13.65 5.48 -2.63
N GLY A 228 -13.50 5.83 -3.91
CA GLY A 228 -13.77 7.18 -4.40
C GLY A 228 -15.28 7.43 -4.52
N GLU A 229 -15.66 8.61 -4.99
CA GLU A 229 -17.07 9.03 -5.07
C GLU A 229 -17.87 8.25 -6.11
N LYS A 230 -17.25 7.81 -7.21
CA LYS A 230 -17.94 7.23 -8.38
C LYS A 230 -17.56 5.78 -8.60
N ILE A 231 -18.59 4.97 -8.85
CA ILE A 231 -18.43 3.63 -9.38
C ILE A 231 -18.39 3.74 -10.91
N ILE A 232 -17.34 3.21 -11.54
CA ILE A 232 -17.16 3.21 -12.98
C ILE A 232 -16.88 1.81 -13.49
N SER A 233 -17.26 1.52 -14.75
CA SER A 233 -16.89 0.26 -15.38
C SER A 233 -15.41 0.24 -15.76
N PHE A 234 -14.83 -0.96 -15.86
CA PHE A 234 -13.43 -1.12 -16.29
C PHE A 234 -13.20 -0.51 -17.69
N GLY A 235 -14.12 -0.77 -18.61
CA GLY A 235 -14.06 -0.20 -19.95
C GLY A 235 -14.07 1.34 -19.93
N ASP A 236 -14.94 1.94 -19.13
CA ASP A 236 -15.02 3.40 -19.04
C ASP A 236 -13.80 4.01 -18.35
N MET A 237 -13.26 3.32 -17.36
CA MET A 237 -12.00 3.74 -16.72
C MET A 237 -10.84 3.78 -17.72
N VAL A 238 -10.68 2.74 -18.54
CA VAL A 238 -9.64 2.70 -19.58
C VAL A 238 -9.87 3.79 -20.64
N LYS A 239 -11.10 3.98 -21.10
CA LYS A 239 -11.46 5.07 -22.03
C LYS A 239 -11.14 6.44 -21.43
N HIS A 240 -11.41 6.64 -20.12
CA HIS A 240 -11.12 7.88 -19.43
C HIS A 240 -9.60 8.16 -19.38
N ILE A 241 -8.79 7.14 -19.06
CA ILE A 241 -7.33 7.23 -19.11
C ILE A 241 -6.86 7.64 -20.50
N LEU A 242 -7.35 6.98 -21.54
CA LEU A 242 -7.02 7.31 -22.93
C LEU A 242 -7.37 8.75 -23.32
N LYS A 243 -8.52 9.25 -22.85
CA LYS A 243 -8.94 10.63 -23.06
C LYS A 243 -7.98 11.62 -22.41
N ILE A 244 -7.56 11.36 -21.16
CA ILE A 244 -6.62 12.23 -20.42
C ILE A 244 -5.27 12.31 -21.14
N ILE A 245 -4.74 11.20 -21.64
CA ILE A 245 -3.45 11.17 -22.34
C ILE A 245 -3.55 11.58 -23.83
N GLY A 246 -4.72 11.98 -24.29
CA GLY A 246 -4.94 12.43 -25.68
C GLY A 246 -4.81 11.34 -26.74
N LYS A 247 -5.06 10.06 -26.37
CA LYS A 247 -4.93 8.92 -27.30
C LYS A 247 -6.31 8.35 -27.66
N LYS A 248 -6.54 8.18 -28.96
CA LYS A 248 -7.72 7.46 -29.47
C LYS A 248 -7.31 6.03 -29.80
N ARG A 249 -7.75 5.05 -28.98
CA ARG A 249 -7.46 3.63 -29.16
C ARG A 249 -8.74 2.81 -29.04
N LEU A 250 -8.79 1.71 -29.76
CA LEU A 250 -9.91 0.78 -29.67
C LEU A 250 -9.72 -0.07 -28.39
N VAL A 251 -10.69 0.00 -27.48
CA VAL A 251 -10.76 -0.88 -26.32
C VAL A 251 -11.60 -2.07 -26.67
N VAL A 252 -11.03 -3.26 -26.62
CA VAL A 252 -11.64 -4.51 -27.09
C VAL A 252 -11.79 -5.47 -25.91
N GLU A 253 -12.97 -6.07 -25.78
CA GLU A 253 -13.17 -7.12 -24.78
C GLU A 253 -12.50 -8.42 -25.22
N MET A 254 -11.64 -8.92 -24.35
CA MET A 254 -10.94 -10.19 -24.56
C MET A 254 -11.64 -11.30 -23.77
N PRO A 255 -12.03 -12.41 -24.42
CA PRO A 255 -12.59 -13.55 -23.72
C PRO A 255 -11.68 -14.07 -22.61
N MET A 256 -12.27 -14.46 -21.47
CA MET A 256 -11.55 -14.94 -20.28
C MET A 256 -10.64 -16.15 -20.59
N THR A 257 -11.05 -17.01 -21.51
CA THR A 257 -10.26 -18.18 -21.96
C THR A 257 -8.94 -17.76 -22.61
N LEU A 258 -8.98 -16.76 -23.47
CA LEU A 258 -7.77 -16.20 -24.10
C LEU A 258 -6.87 -15.50 -23.08
N ALA A 259 -7.46 -14.75 -22.14
CA ALA A 259 -6.70 -14.09 -21.07
C ALA A 259 -5.97 -15.11 -20.18
N LYS A 260 -6.63 -16.20 -19.82
CA LYS A 260 -6.01 -17.30 -19.04
C LYS A 260 -4.88 -17.98 -19.82
N ALA A 261 -5.07 -18.26 -21.11
CA ALA A 261 -4.04 -18.83 -21.95
C ALA A 261 -2.82 -17.89 -22.07
N GLN A 262 -3.05 -16.59 -22.30
CA GLN A 262 -2.01 -15.57 -22.34
C GLN A 262 -1.28 -15.44 -21.00
N SER A 263 -1.99 -15.42 -19.87
CA SER A 263 -1.38 -15.34 -18.54
C SER A 263 -0.52 -16.56 -18.22
N MET A 264 -0.91 -17.74 -18.71
CA MET A 264 -0.13 -18.96 -18.58
C MET A 264 1.17 -18.90 -19.40
N LEU A 265 1.09 -18.42 -20.64
CA LEU A 265 2.25 -18.27 -21.51
C LEU A 265 3.22 -17.21 -20.96
N LEU A 266 2.71 -16.04 -20.54
CA LEU A 266 3.53 -14.98 -19.96
C LEU A 266 4.15 -15.35 -18.60
N SER A 267 3.56 -16.28 -17.85
CA SER A 267 4.15 -16.76 -16.59
C SER A 267 5.45 -17.55 -16.78
N LEU A 268 5.75 -17.99 -17.99
CA LEU A 268 7.02 -18.65 -18.35
C LEU A 268 8.16 -17.66 -18.63
N LEU A 269 7.82 -16.39 -18.85
CA LEU A 269 8.80 -15.33 -19.10
C LEU A 269 9.20 -14.62 -17.81
N PRO A 270 10.44 -14.16 -17.65
CA PRO A 270 10.90 -13.41 -16.48
C PRO A 270 10.43 -11.94 -16.47
N ILE A 271 9.22 -11.70 -16.97
CA ILE A 271 8.59 -10.37 -17.08
C ILE A 271 7.45 -10.29 -16.08
N PRO A 272 7.25 -9.14 -15.37
CA PRO A 272 6.09 -8.95 -14.51
C PRO A 272 4.80 -9.20 -15.31
N PRO A 273 3.91 -10.09 -14.85
CA PRO A 273 2.70 -10.41 -15.59
C PRO A 273 1.78 -9.19 -15.66
N ILE A 274 1.30 -8.89 -16.87
CA ILE A 274 0.29 -7.84 -17.10
C ILE A 274 -1.03 -8.23 -16.43
N LEU A 275 -1.36 -9.51 -16.48
CA LEU A 275 -2.49 -10.14 -15.82
C LEU A 275 -2.01 -11.43 -15.13
N THR A 276 -2.36 -11.65 -13.89
CA THR A 276 -2.08 -12.89 -13.18
C THR A 276 -3.27 -13.85 -13.28
N LYS A 277 -3.02 -15.15 -13.14
CA LYS A 277 -4.09 -16.15 -13.04
C LYS A 277 -5.09 -15.81 -11.92
N ASP A 278 -4.60 -15.26 -10.85
CA ASP A 278 -5.36 -14.88 -9.66
C ASP A 278 -6.27 -13.66 -9.89
N GLN A 279 -5.87 -12.76 -10.79
CA GLN A 279 -6.69 -11.62 -11.21
C GLN A 279 -7.75 -11.98 -12.27
N CYS A 280 -7.69 -13.19 -12.81
CA CYS A 280 -8.64 -13.72 -13.79
C CYS A 280 -9.73 -14.60 -13.16
N VAL A 281 -9.92 -14.55 -11.85
CA VAL A 281 -10.88 -15.40 -11.10
C VAL A 281 -12.17 -14.64 -10.73
#